data_b0c5d027d1513d6f31f0c3547e2f0433
#
_entry.id   b0c5d027d1513d6f31f0c3547e2f0433
#
_cell.length_a   1.000
_cell.length_b   1.000
_cell.length_c   1.000
_cell.angle_alpha   90.00
_cell.angle_beta   90.00
_cell.angle_gamma   90.00
#
_symmetry.space_group_name_H-M   'P 1'
#
loop_
_entity.id
_entity.type
_entity.pdbx_description
1 polymer ?
#
loop_
_entity_poly.entity_id
_entity_poly.type
_entity_poly.pdbx_seq_one_letter_code
_entity_poly.pdbx_strand_id
1 'polypeptide(L)'
;MNLAPHILAHGNWISMEEFMEIALYAPDGGYYNTNIADIGFRGDFSTTATMSDLLARRLVQQWEQSCKAFNRRLPIIEIGGGNGDMAVSMARSMGFFNRLRARYYMVDRSRALRDLQLMVGGNFVRVYDTIEKALKHAGGRAFIFSNELPDAFPARQFVFQDGKWLELGYSVSHGQFVRAVKERPLPESCAFARWAYEGQIIEVQESYHKWYAAWQPLWKCGTMVTIDYGELNDTLYHRRPAGTLRGYKAHQLVSADELPALAGKCDVTADVNFTDLHQLAQNCVGDRVQYMSQHDYLKDLAAPTSAADRHLIAVPGAGDHFNVLIQHRFES
;
A
#
# COMPACT_ATOMS: atom_id res chain seq x y z
N MET A 1 5.88 4.50 21.79
CA MET A 1 4.53 4.71 22.40
C MET A 1 4.24 3.59 23.39
N ASN A 2 3.59 3.84 24.53
CA ASN A 2 3.15 2.77 25.44
C ASN A 2 1.65 2.46 25.20
N LEU A 3 1.35 1.30 24.67
CA LEU A 3 -0.03 0.89 24.33
C LEU A 3 -0.81 0.29 25.50
N ALA A 4 -0.14 -0.13 26.58
CA ALA A 4 -0.82 -0.83 27.67
C ALA A 4 -1.99 -0.05 28.31
N PRO A 5 -1.87 1.27 28.61
CA PRO A 5 -3.00 2.04 29.12
C PRO A 5 -4.18 2.11 28.14
N HIS A 6 -3.89 2.22 26.83
CA HIS A 6 -4.91 2.25 25.80
C HIS A 6 -5.67 0.92 25.73
N ILE A 7 -4.97 -0.20 25.69
CA ILE A 7 -5.57 -1.54 25.65
C ILE A 7 -6.44 -1.77 26.89
N LEU A 8 -5.95 -1.42 28.08
CA LEU A 8 -6.71 -1.57 29.33
C LEU A 8 -7.99 -0.73 29.35
N ALA A 9 -7.93 0.51 28.83
CA ALA A 9 -9.10 1.39 28.73
C ALA A 9 -10.17 0.86 27.77
N HIS A 10 -9.79 0.03 26.77
CA HIS A 10 -10.69 -0.58 25.78
C HIS A 10 -11.11 -2.01 26.14
N GLY A 11 -11.21 -2.31 27.42
CA GLY A 11 -11.66 -3.63 27.89
C GLY A 11 -10.61 -4.71 27.75
N ASN A 12 -9.35 -4.32 27.87
CA ASN A 12 -8.16 -5.18 27.79
C ASN A 12 -8.06 -5.98 26.48
N TRP A 13 -8.46 -5.37 25.36
CA TRP A 13 -8.26 -5.95 24.03
C TRP A 13 -8.41 -4.89 22.95
N ILE A 14 -7.52 -4.89 21.96
CA ILE A 14 -7.64 -4.14 20.71
C ILE A 14 -7.43 -5.09 19.54
N SER A 15 -8.14 -4.82 18.42
CA SER A 15 -7.92 -5.57 17.16
C SER A 15 -6.54 -5.27 16.58
N MET A 16 -6.10 -6.10 15.61
CA MET A 16 -4.88 -5.83 14.88
C MET A 16 -5.01 -4.55 14.03
N GLU A 17 -6.21 -4.29 13.48
CA GLU A 17 -6.51 -3.05 12.75
C GLU A 17 -6.34 -1.81 13.66
N GLU A 18 -6.90 -1.82 14.88
CA GLU A 18 -6.73 -0.72 15.84
C GLU A 18 -5.28 -0.55 16.26
N PHE A 19 -4.57 -1.66 16.46
CA PHE A 19 -3.13 -1.62 16.74
C PHE A 19 -2.35 -0.94 15.63
N MET A 20 -2.53 -1.36 14.36
CA MET A 20 -1.84 -0.76 13.22
C MET A 20 -2.19 0.72 13.06
N GLU A 21 -3.47 1.09 13.20
CA GLU A 21 -3.89 2.50 13.11
C GLU A 21 -3.15 3.37 14.15
N ILE A 22 -3.02 2.89 15.37
CA ILE A 22 -2.30 3.61 16.43
C ILE A 22 -0.79 3.62 16.16
N ALA A 23 -0.21 2.46 15.88
CA ALA A 23 1.23 2.32 15.71
C ALA A 23 1.78 3.11 14.51
N LEU A 24 1.03 3.17 13.41
CA LEU A 24 1.46 3.82 12.18
C LEU A 24 1.03 5.29 12.10
N TYR A 25 -0.19 5.62 12.57
CA TYR A 25 -0.85 6.87 12.21
C TYR A 25 -1.25 7.77 13.37
N ALA A 26 -1.05 7.36 14.64
CA ALA A 26 -1.37 8.24 15.77
C ALA A 26 -0.69 9.61 15.62
N PRO A 27 -1.41 10.74 15.86
CA PRO A 27 -0.84 12.09 15.72
C PRO A 27 0.44 12.27 16.54
N ASP A 28 0.43 11.76 17.78
CA ASP A 28 1.54 11.83 18.70
C ASP A 28 2.23 10.46 18.80
N GLY A 29 3.26 10.24 18.01
CA GLY A 29 4.13 9.07 18.11
C GLY A 29 3.81 7.92 17.15
N GLY A 30 2.89 8.07 16.18
CA GLY A 30 2.73 7.13 15.08
C GLY A 30 3.95 7.17 14.13
N TYR A 31 4.31 6.01 13.59
CA TYR A 31 5.53 5.83 12.80
C TYR A 31 5.65 6.85 11.65
N TYR A 32 4.63 6.98 10.82
CA TYR A 32 4.62 7.91 9.67
C TYR A 32 4.49 9.40 10.05
N ASN A 33 4.26 9.72 11.33
CA ASN A 33 4.19 11.10 11.81
C ASN A 33 5.46 11.54 12.56
N THR A 34 6.28 10.60 13.06
CA THR A 34 7.42 10.90 13.92
C THR A 34 8.77 10.40 13.41
N ASN A 35 8.80 9.35 12.60
CA ASN A 35 10.04 8.71 12.13
C ASN A 35 10.31 8.93 10.64
N ILE A 36 10.05 10.14 10.14
CA ILE A 36 10.20 10.49 8.73
C ILE A 36 11.65 10.36 8.23
N ALA A 37 12.62 10.58 9.11
CA ALA A 37 14.04 10.44 8.78
C ALA A 37 14.41 9.00 8.41
N ASP A 38 13.59 8.04 8.82
CA ASP A 38 13.80 6.60 8.63
C ASP A 38 13.10 6.05 7.36
N ILE A 39 12.50 6.93 6.54
CA ILE A 39 11.85 6.54 5.27
C ILE A 39 12.79 6.81 4.10
N GLY A 40 13.12 5.78 3.31
CA GLY A 40 13.97 5.85 2.13
C GLY A 40 15.25 5.04 2.25
N PHE A 41 16.20 5.24 1.32
CA PHE A 41 17.43 4.41 1.18
C PHE A 41 18.30 4.31 2.46
N ARG A 42 18.20 5.27 3.38
CA ARG A 42 18.91 5.28 4.68
C ARG A 42 17.98 4.93 5.85
N GLY A 43 16.73 4.61 5.58
CA GLY A 43 15.70 4.35 6.59
C GLY A 43 15.53 2.88 6.94
N ASP A 44 14.45 2.59 7.67
CA ASP A 44 14.12 1.23 8.12
C ASP A 44 13.86 0.26 6.97
N PHE A 45 13.41 0.77 5.81
CA PHE A 45 13.24 0.00 4.57
C PHE A 45 13.49 0.87 3.33
N SER A 46 13.99 0.23 2.26
CA SER A 46 14.12 0.85 0.94
C SER A 46 12.95 0.42 0.07
N THR A 47 12.20 1.38 -0.42
CA THR A 47 11.15 1.11 -1.41
C THR A 47 11.75 0.84 -2.79
N THR A 48 11.01 0.13 -3.63
CA THR A 48 11.38 -0.08 -5.05
C THR A 48 11.62 1.24 -5.78
N ALA A 49 10.92 2.31 -5.37
CA ALA A 49 11.05 3.66 -5.91
C ALA A 49 12.43 4.30 -5.69
N THR A 50 13.09 3.97 -4.57
CA THR A 50 14.39 4.54 -4.22
C THR A 50 15.57 3.79 -4.82
N MET A 51 15.35 2.59 -5.34
CA MET A 51 16.42 1.70 -5.82
C MET A 51 16.77 1.91 -7.29
N SER A 52 15.79 2.26 -8.15
CA SER A 52 15.98 2.34 -9.60
C SER A 52 14.93 3.21 -10.27
N ASP A 53 15.31 3.89 -11.35
CA ASP A 53 14.39 4.65 -12.21
C ASP A 53 13.54 3.74 -13.14
N LEU A 54 13.72 2.41 -13.12
CA LEU A 54 13.04 1.48 -14.02
C LEU A 54 11.52 1.55 -13.86
N LEU A 55 11.04 1.51 -12.61
CA LEU A 55 9.62 1.62 -12.31
C LEU A 55 9.05 2.99 -12.73
N ALA A 56 9.78 4.06 -12.44
CA ALA A 56 9.39 5.42 -12.85
C ALA A 56 9.26 5.53 -14.38
N ARG A 57 10.21 4.97 -15.14
CA ARG A 57 10.15 4.92 -16.63
C ARG A 57 8.91 4.16 -17.10
N ARG A 58 8.58 3.03 -16.48
CA ARG A 58 7.37 2.26 -16.82
C ARG A 58 6.09 3.02 -16.51
N LEU A 59 6.01 3.67 -15.35
CA LEU A 59 4.85 4.50 -14.99
C LEU A 59 4.67 5.69 -15.94
N VAL A 60 5.75 6.35 -16.37
CA VAL A 60 5.69 7.41 -17.39
C VAL A 60 5.15 6.87 -18.72
N GLN A 61 5.67 5.73 -19.17
CA GLN A 61 5.18 5.08 -20.39
C GLN A 61 3.69 4.71 -20.28
N GLN A 62 3.26 4.14 -19.16
CA GLN A 62 1.86 3.79 -18.88
C GLN A 62 0.96 5.05 -18.87
N TRP A 63 1.43 6.14 -18.25
CA TRP A 63 0.74 7.42 -18.27
C TRP A 63 0.59 7.98 -19.70
N GLU A 64 1.63 7.95 -20.50
CA GLU A 64 1.59 8.39 -21.90
C GLU A 64 0.63 7.56 -22.76
N GLN A 65 0.63 6.22 -22.58
CA GLN A 65 -0.32 5.30 -23.19
C GLN A 65 -1.76 5.63 -22.77
N SER A 66 -1.98 5.88 -21.47
CA SER A 66 -3.27 6.29 -20.94
C SER A 66 -3.73 7.62 -21.52
N CYS A 67 -2.86 8.62 -21.59
CA CYS A 67 -3.19 9.90 -22.23
C CYS A 67 -3.63 9.74 -23.69
N LYS A 68 -3.00 8.83 -24.44
CA LYS A 68 -3.39 8.48 -25.83
C LYS A 68 -4.73 7.77 -25.87
N ALA A 69 -4.92 6.73 -25.03
CA ALA A 69 -6.14 5.92 -25.00
C ALA A 69 -7.38 6.76 -24.65
N PHE A 70 -7.23 7.74 -23.78
CA PHE A 70 -8.31 8.65 -23.38
C PHE A 70 -8.37 9.93 -24.20
N ASN A 71 -7.52 10.08 -25.24
CA ASN A 71 -7.38 11.28 -26.06
C ASN A 71 -7.31 12.57 -25.23
N ARG A 72 -6.57 12.52 -24.13
CA ARG A 72 -6.53 13.60 -23.14
C ARG A 72 -5.25 13.53 -22.31
N ARG A 73 -4.68 14.68 -21.96
CA ARG A 73 -3.60 14.72 -20.98
C ARG A 73 -4.20 14.59 -19.56
N LEU A 74 -3.96 13.45 -18.96
CA LEU A 74 -4.40 13.14 -17.59
C LEU A 74 -3.42 13.76 -16.59
N PRO A 75 -3.89 14.46 -15.53
CA PRO A 75 -3.07 14.70 -14.36
C PRO A 75 -2.61 13.39 -13.74
N ILE A 76 -1.41 13.37 -13.18
CA ILE A 76 -0.88 12.25 -12.42
C ILE A 76 -1.25 12.47 -10.95
N ILE A 77 -1.76 11.44 -10.29
CA ILE A 77 -2.00 11.40 -8.84
C ILE A 77 -1.21 10.23 -8.26
N GLU A 78 -0.20 10.52 -7.48
CA GLU A 78 0.55 9.56 -6.68
C GLU A 78 -0.03 9.52 -5.27
N ILE A 79 -0.35 8.33 -4.76
CA ILE A 79 -0.90 8.15 -3.41
C ILE A 79 0.15 7.43 -2.56
N GLY A 80 0.47 8.00 -1.38
CA GLY A 80 1.46 7.42 -0.47
C GLY A 80 2.89 7.54 -1.00
N GLY A 81 3.24 8.68 -1.63
CA GLY A 81 4.54 8.86 -2.30
C GLY A 81 5.77 8.97 -1.37
N GLY A 82 5.62 8.66 -0.08
CA GLY A 82 6.73 8.64 0.89
C GLY A 82 7.52 9.95 0.89
N ASN A 83 8.83 9.86 0.66
CA ASN A 83 9.73 11.01 0.60
C ASN A 83 9.68 11.81 -0.73
N GLY A 84 8.93 11.36 -1.74
CA GLY A 84 8.80 12.02 -3.05
C GLY A 84 9.81 11.59 -4.13
N ASP A 85 10.62 10.58 -3.88
CA ASP A 85 11.64 10.10 -4.84
C ASP A 85 11.04 9.62 -6.16
N MET A 86 9.87 8.95 -6.14
CA MET A 86 9.19 8.51 -7.35
C MET A 86 8.79 9.69 -8.23
N ALA A 87 8.26 10.76 -7.67
CA ALA A 87 7.90 11.96 -8.43
C ALA A 87 9.12 12.57 -9.12
N VAL A 88 10.27 12.61 -8.45
CA VAL A 88 11.53 13.10 -9.03
C VAL A 88 12.03 12.18 -10.15
N SER A 89 12.00 10.86 -9.93
CA SER A 89 12.41 9.88 -10.93
C SER A 89 11.49 9.89 -12.17
N MET A 90 10.18 10.04 -11.97
CA MET A 90 9.24 10.23 -13.08
C MET A 90 9.50 11.54 -13.83
N ALA A 91 9.76 12.65 -13.12
CA ALA A 91 10.08 13.93 -13.76
C ALA A 91 11.37 13.87 -14.61
N ARG A 92 12.37 13.09 -14.18
CA ARG A 92 13.61 12.84 -14.94
C ARG A 92 13.35 11.95 -16.16
N SER A 93 12.46 10.98 -16.02
CA SER A 93 12.11 10.01 -17.07
C SER A 93 11.20 10.61 -18.15
N MET A 94 10.53 11.72 -17.89
CA MET A 94 9.69 12.43 -18.85
C MET A 94 10.53 13.21 -19.85
N GLY A 95 10.14 13.18 -21.16
CA GLY A 95 10.66 14.11 -22.14
C GLY A 95 10.33 15.57 -21.78
N PHE A 96 11.16 16.50 -22.23
CA PHE A 96 11.09 17.94 -21.88
C PHE A 96 9.67 18.53 -21.97
N PHE A 97 8.98 18.33 -23.10
CA PHE A 97 7.62 18.86 -23.29
C PHE A 97 6.58 18.19 -22.40
N ASN A 98 6.73 16.90 -22.11
CA ASN A 98 5.85 16.18 -21.20
C ASN A 98 6.02 16.69 -19.76
N ARG A 99 7.27 16.87 -19.34
CA ARG A 99 7.60 17.40 -18.01
C ARG A 99 7.03 18.82 -17.80
N LEU A 100 7.16 19.72 -18.77
CA LEU A 100 6.63 21.08 -18.67
C LEU A 100 5.10 21.13 -18.58
N ARG A 101 4.42 20.14 -19.15
CA ARG A 101 2.94 20.12 -19.24
C ARG A 101 2.30 19.15 -18.27
N ALA A 102 3.08 18.32 -17.58
CA ALA A 102 2.57 17.39 -16.58
C ALA A 102 2.01 18.17 -15.39
N ARG A 103 0.86 17.71 -14.90
CA ARG A 103 0.30 18.13 -13.62
C ARG A 103 0.45 16.94 -12.68
N TYR A 104 1.32 17.07 -11.69
CA TYR A 104 1.65 16.01 -10.75
C TYR A 104 1.12 16.37 -9.37
N TYR A 105 0.28 15.50 -8.84
CA TYR A 105 -0.36 15.64 -7.53
C TYR A 105 0.08 14.48 -6.64
N MET A 106 0.52 14.80 -5.44
CA MET A 106 0.83 13.82 -4.42
C MET A 106 -0.24 13.86 -3.34
N VAL A 107 -0.59 12.71 -2.82
CA VAL A 107 -1.58 12.57 -1.76
C VAL A 107 -0.99 11.78 -0.61
N ASP A 108 -0.98 12.36 0.58
CA ASP A 108 -0.49 11.70 1.78
C ASP A 108 -1.26 12.17 3.02
N ARG A 109 -1.61 11.26 3.94
CA ARG A 109 -2.28 11.62 5.19
C ARG A 109 -1.30 12.24 6.20
N SER A 110 -0.02 11.87 6.17
CA SER A 110 1.01 12.43 7.05
C SER A 110 1.36 13.86 6.65
N ARG A 111 1.18 14.81 7.58
CA ARG A 111 1.57 16.20 7.35
C ARG A 111 3.08 16.34 7.09
N ALA A 112 3.84 15.60 7.84
CA ALA A 112 5.28 15.66 7.77
C ALA A 112 5.82 15.11 6.45
N LEU A 113 5.23 14.02 5.91
CA LEU A 113 5.56 13.55 4.56
C LEU A 113 5.14 14.57 3.48
N ARG A 114 3.98 15.22 3.63
CA ARG A 114 3.57 16.27 2.69
C ARG A 114 4.55 17.44 2.66
N ASP A 115 5.06 17.87 3.81
CA ASP A 115 6.06 18.95 3.89
C ASP A 115 7.37 18.53 3.19
N LEU A 116 7.80 17.29 3.36
CA LEU A 116 8.97 16.71 2.68
C LEU A 116 8.75 16.61 1.15
N GLN A 117 7.59 16.12 0.71
CA GLN A 117 7.21 16.01 -0.70
C GLN A 117 7.22 17.36 -1.41
N LEU A 118 6.75 18.41 -0.75
CA LEU A 118 6.82 19.79 -1.28
C LEU A 118 8.26 20.26 -1.42
N MET A 119 9.11 19.95 -0.45
CA MET A 119 10.52 20.34 -0.50
C MET A 119 11.28 19.62 -1.62
N VAL A 120 11.06 18.30 -1.76
CA VAL A 120 11.75 17.44 -2.74
C VAL A 120 11.23 17.66 -4.16
N GLY A 121 9.91 17.75 -4.32
CA GLY A 121 9.25 17.90 -5.63
C GLY A 121 9.22 19.33 -6.16
N GLY A 122 9.42 20.33 -5.30
CA GLY A 122 9.43 21.75 -5.67
C GLY A 122 8.20 22.16 -6.49
N ASN A 123 8.42 22.94 -7.55
CA ASN A 123 7.33 23.44 -8.42
C ASN A 123 6.71 22.37 -9.34
N PHE A 124 7.27 21.16 -9.38
CA PHE A 124 6.75 20.06 -10.20
C PHE A 124 5.51 19.41 -9.58
N VAL A 125 5.41 19.39 -8.25
CA VAL A 125 4.34 18.71 -7.53
C VAL A 125 3.38 19.69 -6.86
N ARG A 126 2.13 19.22 -6.66
CA ARG A 126 1.18 19.79 -5.71
C ARG A 126 0.77 18.70 -4.73
N VAL A 127 0.71 19.01 -3.45
CA VAL A 127 0.48 18.02 -2.41
C VAL A 127 -0.88 18.24 -1.75
N TYR A 128 -1.60 17.16 -1.50
CA TYR A 128 -2.93 17.14 -0.90
C TYR A 128 -2.95 16.17 0.28
N ASP A 129 -3.81 16.43 1.24
CA ASP A 129 -4.04 15.58 2.39
C ASP A 129 -5.03 14.44 2.10
N THR A 130 -5.86 14.58 1.05
CA THR A 130 -6.83 13.56 0.63
C THR A 130 -6.91 13.44 -0.88
N ILE A 131 -7.25 12.24 -1.36
CA ILE A 131 -7.41 11.97 -2.79
C ILE A 131 -8.62 12.70 -3.38
N GLU A 132 -9.68 12.93 -2.60
CA GLU A 132 -10.86 13.66 -3.04
C GLU A 132 -10.50 15.09 -3.45
N LYS A 133 -9.61 15.76 -2.69
CA LYS A 133 -9.13 17.11 -3.04
C LYS A 133 -8.31 17.09 -4.33
N ALA A 134 -7.42 16.10 -4.49
CA ALA A 134 -6.62 15.92 -5.70
C ALA A 134 -7.53 15.65 -6.92
N LEU A 135 -8.49 14.72 -6.80
CA LEU A 135 -9.45 14.38 -7.85
C LEU A 135 -10.34 15.56 -8.21
N LYS A 136 -10.82 16.33 -7.24
CA LYS A 136 -11.58 17.56 -7.49
C LYS A 136 -10.76 18.54 -8.34
N HIS A 137 -9.49 18.72 -8.01
CA HIS A 137 -8.58 19.58 -8.78
C HIS A 137 -8.30 19.02 -10.19
N ALA A 138 -8.25 17.70 -10.33
CA ALA A 138 -8.10 16.99 -11.60
C ALA A 138 -9.41 16.94 -12.43
N GLY A 139 -10.54 17.42 -11.90
CA GLY A 139 -11.85 17.32 -12.54
C GLY A 139 -12.38 15.88 -12.63
N GLY A 140 -11.94 15.00 -11.72
CA GLY A 140 -12.28 13.57 -11.68
C GLY A 140 -11.58 12.73 -12.73
N ARG A 141 -10.62 13.25 -13.48
CA ARG A 141 -9.93 12.57 -14.57
C ARG A 141 -8.44 12.52 -14.29
N ALA A 142 -7.89 11.34 -14.07
CA ALA A 142 -6.51 11.20 -13.65
C ALA A 142 -5.90 9.85 -14.05
N PHE A 143 -4.59 9.85 -14.21
CA PHE A 143 -3.74 8.69 -14.05
C PHE A 143 -3.37 8.61 -12.58
N ILE A 144 -3.81 7.58 -11.89
CA ILE A 144 -3.59 7.38 -10.46
C ILE A 144 -2.60 6.25 -10.29
N PHE A 145 -1.68 6.35 -9.36
CA PHE A 145 -0.89 5.19 -8.97
C PHE A 145 -0.52 5.23 -7.48
N SER A 146 -0.24 4.04 -6.95
CA SER A 146 0.37 3.83 -5.64
C SER A 146 1.42 2.73 -5.74
N ASN A 147 2.49 2.89 -4.98
CA ASN A 147 3.55 1.90 -4.82
C ASN A 147 3.79 1.69 -3.34
N GLU A 148 3.64 0.44 -2.87
CA GLU A 148 3.76 0.10 -1.44
C GLU A 148 2.84 0.99 -0.58
N LEU A 149 1.52 0.91 -0.82
CA LEU A 149 0.50 1.66 -0.11
C LEU A 149 -0.56 0.77 0.56
N PRO A 150 -1.19 -0.21 -0.15
CA PRO A 150 -2.17 -1.09 0.47
C PRO A 150 -1.63 -1.89 1.66
N ASP A 151 -0.37 -2.31 1.63
CA ASP A 151 0.30 -3.09 2.69
C ASP A 151 0.35 -2.37 4.04
N ALA A 152 0.40 -1.02 4.03
CA ALA A 152 0.40 -0.16 5.21
C ALA A 152 -1.02 0.15 5.74
N PHE A 153 -2.08 -0.24 5.04
CA PHE A 153 -3.44 -0.07 5.55
C PHE A 153 -3.71 -1.00 6.71
N PRO A 154 -4.27 -0.49 7.82
CA PRO A 154 -4.64 -1.30 8.98
C PRO A 154 -5.48 -2.51 8.58
N ALA A 155 -5.02 -3.71 8.96
CA ALA A 155 -5.66 -4.96 8.62
C ALA A 155 -6.23 -5.65 9.85
N ARG A 156 -7.44 -6.17 9.75
CA ARG A 156 -7.97 -7.12 10.71
C ARG A 156 -7.28 -8.46 10.49
N GLN A 157 -6.97 -9.18 11.55
CA GLN A 157 -6.34 -10.50 11.48
C GLN A 157 -7.28 -11.54 12.10
N PHE A 158 -7.43 -12.67 11.43
CA PHE A 158 -8.27 -13.76 11.89
C PHE A 158 -7.48 -15.07 11.93
N VAL A 159 -7.77 -15.89 12.93
CA VAL A 159 -7.25 -17.26 13.05
C VAL A 159 -8.40 -18.26 12.96
N PHE A 160 -8.19 -19.35 12.22
CA PHE A 160 -9.13 -20.47 12.19
C PHE A 160 -8.83 -21.41 13.36
N GLN A 161 -9.77 -21.55 14.28
CA GLN A 161 -9.61 -22.36 15.48
C GLN A 161 -10.94 -23.01 15.86
N ASP A 162 -10.91 -24.30 16.22
CA ASP A 162 -12.10 -25.08 16.60
C ASP A 162 -13.24 -24.97 15.60
N GLY A 163 -12.91 -25.02 14.30
CA GLY A 163 -13.88 -24.99 13.20
C GLY A 163 -14.47 -23.63 12.89
N LYS A 164 -13.97 -22.53 13.46
CA LYS A 164 -14.44 -21.16 13.21
C LYS A 164 -13.32 -20.13 13.12
N TRP A 165 -13.60 -19.02 12.46
CA TRP A 165 -12.72 -17.87 12.44
C TRP A 165 -12.92 -17.01 13.70
N LEU A 166 -11.81 -16.69 14.38
CA LEU A 166 -11.76 -15.77 15.51
C LEU A 166 -10.87 -14.58 15.17
N GLU A 167 -11.26 -13.38 15.57
CA GLU A 167 -10.43 -12.18 15.34
C GLU A 167 -9.27 -12.13 16.35
N LEU A 168 -8.06 -11.97 15.81
CA LEU A 168 -6.83 -11.78 16.56
C LEU A 168 -6.64 -10.31 16.94
N GLY A 169 -6.09 -10.10 18.11
CA GLY A 169 -5.71 -8.79 18.61
C GLY A 169 -4.70 -8.89 19.73
N TYR A 170 -4.49 -7.80 20.44
CA TYR A 170 -3.60 -7.73 21.59
C TYR A 170 -4.37 -7.45 22.87
N SER A 171 -3.93 -8.10 23.96
CA SER A 171 -4.33 -7.79 25.34
C SER A 171 -3.11 -7.64 26.24
N VAL A 172 -3.33 -7.20 27.47
CA VAL A 172 -2.28 -7.11 28.50
C VAL A 172 -2.54 -8.15 29.57
N SER A 173 -1.57 -9.04 29.80
CA SER A 173 -1.59 -10.05 30.86
C SER A 173 -0.30 -9.98 31.67
N HIS A 174 -0.43 -9.83 32.99
CA HIS A 174 0.71 -9.67 33.92
C HIS A 174 1.74 -8.60 33.46
N GLY A 175 1.23 -7.49 32.89
CA GLY A 175 2.08 -6.39 32.38
C GLY A 175 2.78 -6.65 31.06
N GLN A 176 2.52 -7.77 30.41
CA GLN A 176 3.06 -8.12 29.10
C GLN A 176 1.97 -8.10 28.04
N PHE A 177 2.34 -7.75 26.80
CA PHE A 177 1.46 -7.87 25.64
C PHE A 177 1.35 -9.33 25.24
N VAL A 178 0.12 -9.78 25.02
CA VAL A 178 -0.16 -11.14 24.54
C VAL A 178 -1.18 -11.09 23.40
N ARG A 179 -1.05 -12.00 22.45
CA ARG A 179 -2.08 -12.19 21.42
C ARG A 179 -3.31 -12.83 22.05
N ALA A 180 -4.46 -12.31 21.73
CA ALA A 180 -5.75 -12.79 22.24
C ALA A 180 -6.79 -12.79 21.13
N VAL A 181 -7.74 -13.70 21.22
CA VAL A 181 -8.82 -13.85 20.24
C VAL A 181 -10.15 -13.36 20.79
N LYS A 182 -10.98 -12.84 19.89
CA LYS A 182 -12.39 -12.55 20.16
C LYS A 182 -13.26 -13.11 19.04
N GLU A 183 -14.46 -13.56 19.39
CA GLU A 183 -15.46 -13.94 18.42
C GLU A 183 -16.05 -12.70 17.78
N ARG A 184 -15.73 -12.49 16.51
CA ARG A 184 -16.25 -11.40 15.69
C ARG A 184 -16.50 -11.88 14.27
N PRO A 185 -17.54 -11.36 13.59
CA PRO A 185 -17.84 -11.77 12.22
C PRO A 185 -16.71 -11.39 11.28
N LEU A 186 -16.46 -12.28 10.32
CA LEU A 186 -15.61 -11.97 9.17
C LEU A 186 -16.25 -10.84 8.34
N PRO A 187 -15.46 -9.94 7.77
CA PRO A 187 -15.97 -8.98 6.81
C PRO A 187 -16.53 -9.67 5.57
N GLU A 188 -17.71 -9.22 5.11
CA GLU A 188 -18.36 -9.77 3.90
C GLU A 188 -17.59 -9.47 2.61
N SER A 189 -16.72 -8.47 2.64
CA SER A 189 -15.97 -7.97 1.48
C SER A 189 -14.71 -8.75 1.13
N CYS A 190 -14.44 -9.88 1.80
CA CYS A 190 -13.19 -10.61 1.64
C CYS A 190 -13.33 -11.85 0.80
N ALA A 191 -12.39 -12.06 -0.12
CA ALA A 191 -12.18 -13.33 -0.76
C ALA A 191 -11.30 -14.20 0.15
N PHE A 192 -11.90 -15.20 0.79
CA PHE A 192 -11.15 -16.18 1.57
C PHE A 192 -10.82 -17.42 0.75
N ALA A 193 -9.75 -18.11 1.13
CA ALA A 193 -9.55 -19.47 0.71
C ALA A 193 -10.79 -20.32 1.09
N ARG A 194 -11.23 -21.18 0.20
CA ARG A 194 -12.41 -22.02 0.41
C ARG A 194 -12.21 -23.07 1.51
N TRP A 195 -10.99 -23.31 1.91
CA TRP A 195 -10.59 -24.20 2.99
C TRP A 195 -9.71 -23.45 3.97
N ALA A 196 -9.93 -23.75 5.23
CA ALA A 196 -9.10 -23.29 6.32
C ALA A 196 -8.55 -24.49 7.08
N TYR A 197 -7.34 -24.39 7.57
CA TYR A 197 -6.77 -25.41 8.46
C TYR A 197 -6.68 -24.85 9.87
N GLU A 198 -6.67 -25.72 10.85
CA GLU A 198 -6.47 -25.35 12.24
C GLU A 198 -5.19 -24.52 12.40
N GLY A 199 -5.32 -23.37 13.03
CA GLY A 199 -4.22 -22.42 13.23
C GLY A 199 -3.90 -21.50 12.04
N GLN A 200 -4.61 -21.62 10.92
CA GLN A 200 -4.40 -20.71 9.78
C GLN A 200 -4.77 -19.27 10.15
N ILE A 201 -3.90 -18.34 9.77
CA ILE A 201 -4.11 -16.90 9.97
C ILE A 201 -4.28 -16.23 8.61
N ILE A 202 -5.20 -15.26 8.55
CA ILE A 202 -5.44 -14.39 7.39
C ILE A 202 -5.53 -12.94 7.81
N GLU A 203 -5.17 -12.05 6.92
CA GLU A 203 -5.36 -10.59 7.06
C GLU A 203 -6.46 -10.11 6.12
N VAL A 204 -7.22 -9.12 6.59
CA VAL A 204 -8.29 -8.48 5.85
C VAL A 204 -8.15 -6.97 5.93
N GLN A 205 -7.81 -6.34 4.81
CA GLN A 205 -7.61 -4.90 4.71
C GLN A 205 -8.93 -4.16 4.44
N GLU A 206 -9.92 -4.36 5.33
CA GLU A 206 -11.24 -3.73 5.22
C GLU A 206 -11.13 -2.19 5.25
N SER A 207 -10.14 -1.66 5.95
CA SER A 207 -9.82 -0.22 5.97
C SER A 207 -9.51 0.34 4.58
N TYR A 208 -8.75 -0.40 3.76
CA TYR A 208 -8.47 -0.04 2.37
C TYR A 208 -9.75 -0.07 1.51
N HIS A 209 -10.58 -1.10 1.67
CA HIS A 209 -11.85 -1.21 0.95
C HIS A 209 -12.78 -0.03 1.25
N LYS A 210 -12.93 0.33 2.52
CA LYS A 210 -13.74 1.49 2.95
C LYS A 210 -13.19 2.79 2.39
N TRP A 211 -11.88 2.99 2.48
CA TRP A 211 -11.21 4.16 1.94
C TRP A 211 -11.38 4.26 0.41
N TYR A 212 -11.15 3.15 -0.32
CA TYR A 212 -11.31 3.13 -1.78
C TYR A 212 -12.75 3.42 -2.19
N ALA A 213 -13.74 2.81 -1.54
CA ALA A 213 -15.16 3.01 -1.82
C ALA A 213 -15.62 4.48 -1.60
N ALA A 214 -15.00 5.18 -0.66
CA ALA A 214 -15.35 6.57 -0.36
C ALA A 214 -15.01 7.54 -1.49
N TRP A 215 -13.88 7.37 -2.15
CA TRP A 215 -13.40 8.33 -3.16
C TRP A 215 -13.56 7.85 -4.62
N GLN A 216 -13.62 6.54 -4.86
CA GLN A 216 -13.67 6.01 -6.23
C GLN A 216 -14.83 6.56 -7.08
N PRO A 217 -16.02 6.92 -6.52
CA PRO A 217 -17.08 7.53 -7.32
C PRO A 217 -16.69 8.89 -7.91
N LEU A 218 -15.72 9.59 -7.32
CA LEU A 218 -15.19 10.87 -7.82
C LEU A 218 -14.23 10.70 -9.00
N TRP A 219 -13.66 9.51 -9.17
CA TRP A 219 -12.80 9.19 -10.29
C TRP A 219 -13.64 8.79 -11.51
N LYS A 220 -13.78 9.69 -12.45
CA LYS A 220 -14.69 9.55 -13.62
C LYS A 220 -14.04 8.83 -14.78
N CYS A 221 -12.72 9.03 -14.98
CA CYS A 221 -12.01 8.54 -16.16
C CYS A 221 -10.49 8.50 -15.93
N GLY A 222 -9.87 7.48 -16.48
CA GLY A 222 -8.40 7.34 -16.52
C GLY A 222 -7.93 5.93 -16.21
N THR A 223 -6.68 5.83 -15.78
CA THR A 223 -6.03 4.57 -15.40
C THR A 223 -5.58 4.66 -13.95
N MET A 224 -5.75 3.58 -13.20
CA MET A 224 -5.13 3.41 -11.88
C MET A 224 -4.18 2.21 -11.91
N VAL A 225 -2.98 2.38 -11.34
CA VAL A 225 -1.95 1.35 -11.20
C VAL A 225 -1.64 1.19 -9.72
N THR A 226 -1.86 0.00 -9.18
CA THR A 226 -1.49 -0.34 -7.81
C THR A 226 -0.36 -1.35 -7.85
N ILE A 227 0.74 -1.06 -7.17
CA ILE A 227 1.93 -1.91 -7.10
C ILE A 227 2.20 -2.19 -5.64
N ASP A 228 2.26 -3.48 -5.28
CA ASP A 228 2.54 -3.88 -3.92
C ASP A 228 3.04 -5.32 -3.86
N TYR A 229 3.57 -5.72 -2.70
CA TYR A 229 3.90 -7.11 -2.46
C TYR A 229 2.69 -7.86 -1.88
N GLY A 230 2.58 -9.11 -2.28
CA GLY A 230 1.46 -9.98 -1.95
C GLY A 230 1.18 -10.94 -3.10
N GLU A 231 0.10 -11.66 -3.01
CA GLU A 231 -0.26 -12.67 -4.00
C GLU A 231 -1.79 -12.83 -4.10
N LEU A 232 -2.20 -13.69 -5.03
CA LEU A 232 -3.58 -14.17 -5.05
C LEU A 232 -3.86 -15.03 -3.81
N ASN A 233 -5.08 -14.97 -3.32
CA ASN A 233 -5.59 -15.62 -2.12
C ASN A 233 -5.06 -17.05 -1.89
N ASP A 234 -5.22 -17.93 -2.90
CA ASP A 234 -4.87 -19.34 -2.76
C ASP A 234 -3.35 -19.54 -2.57
N THR A 235 -2.53 -18.74 -3.22
CA THR A 235 -1.07 -18.81 -3.08
C THR A 235 -0.59 -18.14 -1.80
N LEU A 236 -1.15 -16.97 -1.48
CA LEU A 236 -0.76 -16.18 -0.32
C LEU A 236 -0.89 -16.99 0.97
N TYR A 237 -2.09 -17.51 1.24
CA TYR A 237 -2.35 -18.21 2.50
C TYR A 237 -1.83 -19.64 2.54
N HIS A 238 -1.59 -20.25 1.38
CA HIS A 238 -0.86 -21.51 1.32
C HIS A 238 0.61 -21.34 1.73
N ARG A 239 1.26 -20.30 1.25
CA ARG A 239 2.68 -20.00 1.58
C ARG A 239 2.86 -19.38 2.96
N ARG A 240 1.85 -18.68 3.47
CA ARG A 240 1.86 -17.91 4.72
C ARG A 240 0.75 -18.35 5.68
N PRO A 241 0.71 -19.64 6.10
CA PRO A 241 -0.37 -20.12 6.97
C PRO A 241 -0.40 -19.45 8.35
N ALA A 242 0.72 -18.90 8.81
CA ALA A 242 0.83 -18.15 10.06
C ALA A 242 0.49 -16.65 9.91
N GLY A 243 -0.04 -16.22 8.75
CA GLY A 243 -0.28 -14.83 8.42
C GLY A 243 0.93 -14.10 7.86
N THR A 244 0.71 -12.86 7.46
CA THR A 244 1.70 -12.04 6.76
C THR A 244 2.14 -10.81 7.54
N LEU A 245 1.40 -10.45 8.62
CA LEU A 245 1.68 -9.29 9.44
C LEU A 245 3.07 -9.33 10.07
N ARG A 246 3.84 -8.30 9.85
CA ARG A 246 5.21 -8.16 10.36
C ARG A 246 5.59 -6.70 10.51
N GLY A 247 6.67 -6.46 11.23
CA GLY A 247 7.30 -5.14 11.31
C GLY A 247 8.69 -5.13 10.73
N TYR A 248 9.15 -3.93 10.36
CA TYR A 248 10.52 -3.67 9.97
C TYR A 248 11.11 -2.57 10.83
N LYS A 249 12.31 -2.82 11.38
CA LYS A 249 13.09 -1.85 12.14
C LYS A 249 14.57 -2.00 11.81
N ALA A 250 15.21 -0.95 11.32
CA ALA A 250 16.62 -0.96 10.90
C ALA A 250 16.93 -2.16 9.98
N HIS A 251 16.09 -2.41 8.99
CA HIS A 251 16.17 -3.55 8.04
C HIS A 251 16.04 -4.95 8.68
N GLN A 252 15.63 -5.03 9.94
CA GLN A 252 15.38 -6.29 10.63
C GLN A 252 13.89 -6.59 10.72
N LEU A 253 13.54 -7.83 10.49
CA LEU A 253 12.18 -8.33 10.64
C LEU A 253 11.81 -8.40 12.12
N VAL A 254 10.65 -7.84 12.48
CA VAL A 254 10.04 -7.89 13.80
C VAL A 254 8.81 -8.78 13.73
N SER A 255 8.72 -9.75 14.62
CA SER A 255 7.59 -10.67 14.68
C SER A 255 6.32 -9.99 15.21
N ALA A 256 5.14 -10.54 14.87
CA ALA A 256 3.86 -10.03 15.35
C ALA A 256 3.76 -9.96 16.89
N ASP A 257 4.44 -10.84 17.61
CA ASP A 257 4.41 -10.87 19.08
C ASP A 257 5.21 -9.71 19.70
N GLU A 258 6.22 -9.18 18.99
CA GLU A 258 7.07 -8.10 19.47
C GLU A 258 6.54 -6.71 19.09
N LEU A 259 5.64 -6.61 18.10
CA LEU A 259 5.12 -5.36 17.57
C LEU A 259 4.55 -4.40 18.63
N PRO A 260 3.74 -4.85 19.62
CA PRO A 260 3.16 -3.92 20.59
C PRO A 260 4.19 -3.15 21.43
N ALA A 261 5.33 -3.78 21.73
CA ALA A 261 6.43 -3.13 22.44
C ALA A 261 7.16 -2.08 21.59
N LEU A 262 7.04 -2.18 20.27
CA LEU A 262 7.68 -1.33 19.27
C LEU A 262 6.70 -0.37 18.59
N ALA A 263 5.48 -0.24 19.07
CA ALA A 263 4.47 0.66 18.50
C ALA A 263 4.99 2.08 18.28
N GLY A 264 4.85 2.60 17.06
CA GLY A 264 5.38 3.89 16.64
C GLY A 264 6.89 3.94 16.37
N LYS A 265 7.60 2.80 16.49
CA LYS A 265 9.06 2.71 16.32
C LYS A 265 9.49 1.73 15.23
N CYS A 266 8.57 1.10 14.59
CA CYS A 266 8.80 0.24 13.42
C CYS A 266 7.65 0.42 12.44
N ASP A 267 7.94 0.20 11.18
CA ASP A 267 6.92 0.04 10.18
C ASP A 267 6.20 -1.29 10.38
N VAL A 268 4.89 -1.31 10.16
CA VAL A 268 4.06 -2.50 10.32
C VAL A 268 3.26 -2.72 9.06
N THR A 269 3.45 -3.87 8.44
CA THR A 269 2.86 -4.17 7.14
C THR A 269 2.20 -5.55 7.11
N ALA A 270 1.28 -5.74 6.17
CA ALA A 270 0.70 -7.04 5.82
C ALA A 270 0.73 -7.23 4.30
N ASP A 271 1.01 -8.45 3.82
CA ASP A 271 0.97 -8.72 2.38
C ASP A 271 -0.44 -8.49 1.83
N VAL A 272 -0.50 -7.94 0.63
CA VAL A 272 -1.76 -7.60 -0.02
C VAL A 272 -2.41 -8.85 -0.63
N ASN A 273 -3.67 -9.08 -0.31
CA ASN A 273 -4.49 -10.07 -0.99
C ASN A 273 -4.98 -9.50 -2.34
N PHE A 274 -4.28 -9.80 -3.41
CA PHE A 274 -4.64 -9.31 -4.74
C PHE A 274 -5.95 -9.88 -5.30
N THR A 275 -6.47 -10.97 -4.74
CA THR A 275 -7.83 -11.44 -5.08
C THR A 275 -8.88 -10.43 -4.60
N ASP A 276 -8.76 -9.94 -3.37
CA ASP A 276 -9.65 -8.91 -2.81
C ASP A 276 -9.52 -7.60 -3.59
N LEU A 277 -8.29 -7.17 -3.87
CA LEU A 277 -8.03 -5.95 -4.65
C LEU A 277 -8.62 -6.05 -6.07
N HIS A 278 -8.43 -7.19 -6.73
CA HIS A 278 -8.97 -7.43 -8.06
C HIS A 278 -10.50 -7.37 -8.07
N GLN A 279 -11.16 -8.01 -7.10
CA GLN A 279 -12.61 -7.97 -6.96
C GLN A 279 -13.12 -6.54 -6.69
N LEU A 280 -12.45 -5.80 -5.82
CA LEU A 280 -12.75 -4.40 -5.54
C LEU A 280 -12.64 -3.54 -6.80
N ALA A 281 -11.60 -3.75 -7.60
CA ALA A 281 -11.38 -3.08 -8.86
C ALA A 281 -12.45 -3.43 -9.90
N GLN A 282 -12.81 -4.72 -10.02
CA GLN A 282 -13.87 -5.17 -10.93
C GLN A 282 -15.23 -4.55 -10.59
N ASN A 283 -15.55 -4.41 -9.32
CA ASN A 283 -16.77 -3.73 -8.87
C ASN A 283 -16.80 -2.25 -9.31
N CYS A 284 -15.61 -1.63 -9.50
CA CYS A 284 -15.49 -0.24 -9.94
C CYS A 284 -15.52 -0.08 -11.46
N VAL A 285 -14.79 -0.93 -12.21
CA VAL A 285 -14.54 -0.74 -13.66
C VAL A 285 -14.94 -1.94 -14.52
N GLY A 286 -15.56 -2.96 -13.93
CA GLY A 286 -15.90 -4.22 -14.63
C GLY A 286 -14.64 -4.99 -15.05
N ASP A 287 -14.69 -5.66 -16.19
CA ASP A 287 -13.60 -6.52 -16.70
C ASP A 287 -12.36 -5.76 -17.21
N ARG A 288 -12.27 -4.45 -16.98
CA ARG A 288 -11.15 -3.61 -17.40
C ARG A 288 -10.05 -3.57 -16.34
N VAL A 289 -9.76 -4.72 -15.76
CA VAL A 289 -8.75 -4.94 -14.74
C VAL A 289 -7.73 -5.93 -15.26
N GLN A 290 -6.45 -5.61 -15.09
CA GLN A 290 -5.33 -6.49 -15.43
C GLN A 290 -4.51 -6.72 -14.17
N TYR A 291 -4.15 -7.98 -13.92
CA TYR A 291 -3.24 -8.40 -12.86
C TYR A 291 -2.03 -9.09 -13.44
N MET A 292 -0.85 -8.75 -12.98
CA MET A 292 0.41 -9.36 -13.41
C MET A 292 1.51 -9.20 -12.36
N SER A 293 2.59 -9.99 -12.49
CA SER A 293 3.78 -9.79 -11.68
C SER A 293 4.51 -8.48 -12.04
N GLN A 294 5.31 -7.94 -11.15
CA GLN A 294 6.18 -6.79 -11.45
C GLN A 294 7.18 -7.13 -12.55
N HIS A 295 7.67 -8.38 -12.58
CA HIS A 295 8.49 -8.86 -13.69
C HIS A 295 7.81 -8.64 -15.03
N ASP A 296 6.58 -9.14 -15.19
CA ASP A 296 5.82 -9.00 -16.43
C ASP A 296 5.51 -7.55 -16.78
N TYR A 297 5.28 -6.72 -15.78
CA TYR A 297 5.04 -5.30 -15.97
C TYR A 297 6.27 -4.55 -16.47
N LEU A 298 7.48 -4.98 -16.08
CA LEU A 298 8.73 -4.28 -16.38
C LEU A 298 9.54 -4.89 -17.54
N LYS A 299 9.34 -6.18 -17.88
CA LYS A 299 10.22 -6.94 -18.81
C LYS A 299 10.36 -6.35 -20.22
N ASP A 300 9.33 -5.64 -20.71
CA ASP A 300 9.32 -5.05 -22.05
C ASP A 300 10.02 -3.67 -22.11
N LEU A 301 10.51 -3.17 -21.00
CA LEU A 301 11.37 -1.99 -20.99
C LEU A 301 12.78 -2.35 -21.50
N ALA A 302 13.54 -1.31 -21.90
CA ALA A 302 14.93 -1.49 -22.30
C ALA A 302 15.70 -2.33 -21.28
N ALA A 303 16.69 -3.10 -21.75
CA ALA A 303 17.48 -4.00 -20.93
C ALA A 303 17.95 -3.34 -19.61
N PRO A 304 17.91 -4.08 -18.49
CA PRO A 304 18.33 -3.56 -17.18
C PRO A 304 19.79 -3.10 -17.23
N THR A 305 20.03 -1.86 -16.85
CA THR A 305 21.35 -1.22 -16.95
C THR A 305 22.16 -1.29 -15.66
N SER A 306 21.46 -1.51 -14.53
CA SER A 306 22.06 -1.53 -13.18
C SER A 306 21.78 -2.83 -12.44
N ALA A 307 22.49 -3.05 -11.32
CA ALA A 307 22.18 -4.15 -10.41
C ALA A 307 20.79 -3.98 -9.78
N ALA A 308 20.41 -2.74 -9.48
CA ALA A 308 19.08 -2.41 -8.95
C ALA A 308 17.97 -2.73 -9.97
N ASP A 309 18.15 -2.38 -11.26
CA ASP A 309 17.19 -2.75 -12.30
C ASP A 309 17.01 -4.28 -12.37
N ARG A 310 18.12 -5.03 -12.34
CA ARG A 310 18.07 -6.51 -12.35
C ARG A 310 17.37 -7.06 -11.13
N HIS A 311 17.56 -6.47 -9.96
CA HIS A 311 16.88 -6.87 -8.74
C HIS A 311 15.36 -6.71 -8.85
N LEU A 312 14.89 -5.58 -9.40
CA LEU A 312 13.45 -5.32 -9.53
C LEU A 312 12.72 -6.28 -10.47
N ILE A 313 13.41 -6.85 -11.46
CA ILE A 313 12.83 -7.82 -12.40
C ILE A 313 13.20 -9.27 -12.09
N ALA A 314 14.00 -9.53 -11.05
CA ALA A 314 14.49 -10.86 -10.73
C ALA A 314 13.36 -11.84 -10.37
N VAL A 315 13.44 -13.05 -10.90
CA VAL A 315 12.58 -14.19 -10.57
C VAL A 315 13.50 -15.40 -10.31
N PRO A 316 13.48 -16.00 -9.09
CA PRO A 316 12.75 -15.52 -7.91
C PRO A 316 13.35 -14.24 -7.34
N GLY A 317 12.52 -13.37 -6.77
CA GLY A 317 12.92 -12.11 -6.11
C GLY A 317 11.86 -11.03 -6.15
N ALA A 318 12.27 -9.76 -6.24
CA ALA A 318 11.33 -8.65 -6.25
C ALA A 318 10.35 -8.71 -7.44
N GLY A 319 10.77 -9.27 -8.58
CA GLY A 319 9.95 -9.35 -9.78
C GLY A 319 8.70 -10.23 -9.64
N ASP A 320 8.72 -11.24 -8.78
CA ASP A 320 7.58 -12.14 -8.53
C ASP A 320 6.94 -11.95 -7.15
N HIS A 321 7.61 -11.25 -6.22
CA HIS A 321 7.00 -10.90 -4.94
C HIS A 321 6.12 -9.65 -5.02
N PHE A 322 6.44 -8.72 -5.92
CA PHE A 322 5.61 -7.56 -6.22
C PHE A 322 4.64 -7.86 -7.34
N ASN A 323 3.42 -7.39 -7.19
CA ASN A 323 2.36 -7.54 -8.15
C ASN A 323 1.76 -6.20 -8.55
N VAL A 324 1.19 -6.14 -9.73
CA VAL A 324 0.65 -4.94 -10.35
C VAL A 324 -0.79 -5.18 -10.74
N LEU A 325 -1.66 -4.27 -10.30
CA LEU A 325 -3.06 -4.22 -10.69
C LEU A 325 -3.32 -2.96 -11.48
N ILE A 326 -3.80 -3.08 -12.72
CA ILE A 326 -4.11 -1.95 -13.60
C ILE A 326 -5.63 -1.92 -13.84
N GLN A 327 -6.22 -0.76 -13.65
CA GLN A 327 -7.65 -0.50 -13.84
C GLN A 327 -7.83 0.61 -14.86
N HIS A 328 -8.76 0.43 -15.79
CA HIS A 328 -9.14 1.48 -16.76
C HIS A 328 -10.60 1.85 -16.59
N ARG A 329 -10.88 3.10 -16.29
CA ARG A 329 -12.22 3.66 -16.18
C ARG A 329 -12.49 4.62 -17.33
N PHE A 330 -13.53 4.35 -18.09
CA PHE A 330 -13.99 5.23 -19.16
C PHE A 330 -15.21 6.04 -18.69
N GLU A 331 -15.32 7.28 -19.15
CA GLU A 331 -16.54 8.06 -18.93
C GLU A 331 -17.72 7.31 -19.56
N SER A 332 -18.80 7.11 -18.79
CA SER A 332 -20.08 6.60 -19.25
C SER A 332 -20.81 7.65 -20.08
#